data_980b27d0b983b886e9991b56a5e67173
#
_entry.id   980b27d0b983b886e9991b56a5e67173
#
_cell.length_a   1.000
_cell.length_b   1.000
_cell.length_c   1.000
_cell.angle_alpha   90.00
_cell.angle_beta   90.00
_cell.angle_gamma   90.00
#
_symmetry.space_group_name_H-M   'P 1'
#
loop_
_entity.id
_entity.type
_entity.pdbx_description
1 polymer ?
#
loop_
_entity_poly.entity_id
_entity_poly.type
_entity_poly.pdbx_seq_one_letter_code
_entity_poly.pdbx_strand_id
1 'polypeptide(L)'
;MPSNQNRDNFIDKAFTVIAESIVKIMPIADKEKKAYIYYRDGLAAQNNGDYSEALEYYNESLLLEENKIDRGETLKNMAIIYMSNGEEDRSIETYQKALEENPKQPSCLKNIGLSLIHI
;
A
#
# COMPACT_ATOMS: atom_id res chain seq x y z
N MET A 1 3.28 16.19 -26.07
CA MET A 1 4.39 17.15 -25.94
C MET A 1 5.38 16.62 -24.92
N PRO A 2 6.61 16.30 -25.34
CA PRO A 2 7.60 15.70 -24.43
C PRO A 2 7.94 16.59 -23.24
N SER A 3 7.89 17.91 -23.42
CA SER A 3 8.19 18.88 -22.36
C SER A 3 7.18 18.84 -21.21
N ASN A 4 5.93 18.45 -21.48
CA ASN A 4 4.90 18.38 -20.44
C ASN A 4 5.11 17.21 -19.50
N GLN A 5 5.63 16.10 -20.01
CA GLN A 5 5.85 14.90 -19.21
C GLN A 5 6.94 15.09 -18.16
N ASN A 6 8.05 15.77 -18.54
CA ASN A 6 9.11 16.11 -17.58
C ASN A 6 8.65 17.11 -16.53
N ARG A 7 7.81 18.06 -16.94
CA ARG A 7 7.23 19.04 -16.05
C ARG A 7 6.31 18.40 -15.02
N ASP A 8 5.47 17.45 -15.46
CA ASP A 8 4.55 16.73 -14.59
C ASP A 8 5.32 15.88 -13.58
N ASN A 9 6.40 15.22 -14.01
CA ASN A 9 7.24 14.44 -13.11
C ASN A 9 7.91 15.32 -12.04
N PHE A 10 8.33 16.52 -12.41
CA PHE A 10 8.91 17.46 -11.45
C PHE A 10 7.87 17.91 -10.43
N ILE A 11 6.66 18.23 -10.88
CA ILE A 11 5.56 18.65 -10.02
C ILE A 11 5.18 17.50 -9.07
N ASP A 12 5.08 16.27 -9.56
CA ASP A 12 4.77 15.11 -8.75
C ASP A 12 5.82 14.87 -7.67
N LYS A 13 7.10 14.99 -8.00
CA LYS A 13 8.19 14.88 -7.03
C LYS A 13 8.13 15.98 -5.97
N ALA A 14 7.85 17.22 -6.40
CA ALA A 14 7.70 18.33 -5.48
C ALA A 14 6.54 18.11 -4.52
N PHE A 15 5.40 17.63 -5.02
CA PHE A 15 4.25 17.28 -4.19
C PHE A 15 4.59 16.19 -3.19
N THR A 16 5.31 15.17 -3.61
CA THR A 16 5.73 14.06 -2.74
C THR A 16 6.60 14.57 -1.59
N VAL A 17 7.59 15.41 -1.90
CA VAL A 17 8.49 15.97 -0.88
C VAL A 17 7.71 16.83 0.11
N ILE A 18 6.81 17.68 -0.38
CA ILE A 18 5.96 18.52 0.47
C ILE A 18 5.06 17.66 1.35
N ALA A 19 4.42 16.64 0.78
CA ALA A 19 3.54 15.73 1.52
C ALA A 19 4.30 15.01 2.63
N GLU A 20 5.49 14.49 2.33
CA GLU A 20 6.34 13.83 3.32
C GLU A 20 6.75 14.78 4.45
N SER A 21 7.06 16.04 4.11
CA SER A 21 7.42 17.05 5.10
C SER A 21 6.26 17.39 6.02
N ILE A 22 5.06 17.50 5.47
CA ILE A 22 3.84 17.75 6.26
C ILE A 22 3.57 16.58 7.19
N VAL A 23 3.69 15.34 6.71
CA VAL A 23 3.49 14.13 7.52
C VAL A 23 4.41 14.11 8.73
N LYS A 24 5.67 14.52 8.56
CA LYS A 24 6.66 14.52 9.65
C LYS A 24 6.27 15.45 10.80
N ILE A 25 5.55 16.53 10.51
CA ILE A 25 5.17 17.52 11.53
C ILE A 25 3.74 17.33 12.03
N MET A 26 2.99 16.39 11.48
CA MET A 26 1.62 16.11 11.92
C MET A 26 1.60 15.46 13.29
N PRO A 27 0.62 15.82 14.16
CA PRO A 27 0.39 15.08 15.40
C PRO A 27 0.10 13.61 15.11
N ILE A 28 0.56 12.72 15.99
CA ILE A 28 0.43 11.27 15.85
C ILE A 28 -1.05 10.87 15.69
N ALA A 29 -1.93 11.45 16.51
CA ALA A 29 -3.36 11.13 16.46
C ALA A 29 -3.98 11.45 15.10
N ASP A 30 -3.58 12.56 14.47
CA ASP A 30 -4.07 12.93 13.15
C ASP A 30 -3.55 11.99 12.07
N LYS A 31 -2.29 11.57 12.19
CA LYS A 31 -1.70 10.59 11.26
C LYS A 31 -2.46 9.26 11.32
N GLU A 32 -2.69 8.76 12.52
CA GLU A 32 -3.39 7.49 12.73
C GLU A 32 -4.80 7.54 12.16
N LYS A 33 -5.52 8.63 12.41
CA LYS A 33 -6.87 8.83 11.91
C LYS A 33 -6.91 8.85 10.38
N LYS A 34 -6.01 9.60 9.75
CA LYS A 34 -5.94 9.68 8.29
C LYS A 34 -5.50 8.35 7.67
N ALA A 35 -4.52 7.68 8.28
CA ALA A 35 -4.09 6.36 7.83
C ALA A 35 -5.26 5.38 7.81
N TYR A 36 -6.06 5.38 8.87
CA TYR A 36 -7.25 4.53 8.95
C TYR A 36 -8.28 4.85 7.88
N ILE A 37 -8.54 6.14 7.64
CA ILE A 37 -9.49 6.57 6.61
C ILE A 37 -9.05 6.10 5.23
N TYR A 38 -7.78 6.28 4.88
CA TYR A 38 -7.25 5.81 3.60
C TYR A 38 -7.31 4.29 3.48
N TYR A 39 -6.97 3.57 4.54
CA TYR A 39 -7.07 2.11 4.57
C TYR A 39 -8.52 1.67 4.32
N ARG A 40 -9.48 2.26 5.02
CA ARG A 40 -10.89 1.97 4.88
C ARG A 40 -11.38 2.24 3.45
N ASP A 41 -10.99 3.39 2.88
CA ASP A 41 -11.36 3.75 1.52
C ASP A 41 -10.72 2.80 0.51
N GLY A 42 -9.49 2.36 0.78
CA GLY A 42 -8.83 1.33 -0.01
C GLY A 42 -9.58 0.01 0.00
N LEU A 43 -10.05 -0.43 1.17
CA LEU A 43 -10.87 -1.63 1.28
C LEU A 43 -12.16 -1.53 0.48
N ALA A 44 -12.83 -0.38 0.57
CA ALA A 44 -14.07 -0.16 -0.18
C ALA A 44 -13.83 -0.23 -1.69
N ALA A 45 -12.76 0.41 -2.16
CA ALA A 45 -12.39 0.36 -3.57
C ALA A 45 -12.02 -1.06 -4.01
N GLN A 46 -11.27 -1.80 -3.20
CA GLN A 46 -10.92 -3.18 -3.47
C GLN A 46 -12.16 -4.06 -3.58
N ASN A 47 -13.10 -3.91 -2.66
CA ASN A 47 -14.35 -4.68 -2.66
C ASN A 47 -15.23 -4.37 -3.88
N ASN A 48 -15.11 -3.16 -4.42
CA ASN A 48 -15.81 -2.77 -5.64
C ASN A 48 -15.08 -3.19 -6.93
N GLY A 49 -13.90 -3.76 -6.81
CA GLY A 49 -13.09 -4.11 -7.97
C GLY A 49 -12.29 -2.96 -8.55
N ASP A 50 -12.29 -1.80 -7.91
CA ASP A 50 -11.54 -0.61 -8.34
C ASP A 50 -10.09 -0.71 -7.82
N TYR A 51 -9.33 -1.64 -8.37
CA TYR A 51 -8.02 -2.02 -7.84
C TYR A 51 -6.98 -0.92 -7.94
N SER A 52 -6.99 -0.15 -9.02
CA SER A 52 -6.06 0.97 -9.18
C SER A 52 -6.27 2.02 -8.09
N GLU A 53 -7.52 2.37 -7.84
CA GLU A 53 -7.91 3.30 -6.79
C GLU A 53 -7.57 2.75 -5.39
N ALA A 54 -7.84 1.46 -5.19
CA ALA A 54 -7.51 0.81 -3.93
C ALA A 54 -6.01 0.91 -3.62
N LEU A 55 -5.16 0.65 -4.61
CA LEU A 55 -3.72 0.76 -4.45
C LEU A 55 -3.27 2.18 -4.11
N GLU A 56 -3.90 3.19 -4.71
CA GLU A 56 -3.61 4.58 -4.39
C GLU A 56 -3.93 4.89 -2.92
N TYR A 57 -5.11 4.49 -2.45
CA TYR A 57 -5.50 4.67 -1.05
C TYR A 57 -4.58 3.92 -0.10
N TYR A 58 -4.22 2.68 -0.42
CA TYR A 58 -3.32 1.90 0.41
C TYR A 58 -1.92 2.54 0.49
N ASN A 59 -1.41 3.07 -0.61
CA ASN A 59 -0.13 3.78 -0.60
C ASN A 59 -0.19 5.04 0.27
N GLU A 60 -1.29 5.79 0.20
CA GLU A 60 -1.47 6.95 1.08
C GLU A 60 -1.54 6.53 2.54
N SER A 61 -2.21 5.44 2.84
CA SER A 61 -2.26 4.89 4.20
C SER A 61 -0.87 4.52 4.70
N LEU A 62 -0.07 3.84 3.88
CA LEU A 62 1.29 3.44 4.25
C LEU A 62 2.20 4.64 4.52
N LEU A 63 1.99 5.74 3.83
CA LEU A 63 2.76 6.97 4.05
C LEU A 63 2.56 7.51 5.47
N LEU A 64 1.36 7.34 6.02
CA LEU A 64 0.98 7.88 7.32
C LEU A 64 1.07 6.87 8.46
N GLU A 65 0.97 5.57 8.15
CA GLU A 65 0.88 4.52 9.16
C GLU A 65 2.25 4.15 9.72
N GLU A 66 2.37 4.18 11.04
CA GLU A 66 3.60 3.82 11.74
C GLU A 66 3.48 2.45 12.45
N ASN A 67 2.27 1.99 12.72
CA ASN A 67 2.04 0.71 13.39
C ASN A 67 2.35 -0.43 12.43
N LYS A 68 3.26 -1.32 12.84
CA LYS A 68 3.75 -2.41 11.97
C LYS A 68 2.67 -3.44 11.65
N ILE A 69 1.76 -3.71 12.57
CA ILE A 69 0.66 -4.64 12.35
C ILE A 69 -0.27 -4.09 11.26
N ASP A 70 -0.64 -2.82 11.37
CA ASP A 70 -1.53 -2.17 10.41
C ASP A 70 -0.85 -2.02 9.04
N ARG A 71 0.45 -1.70 9.02
CA ARG A 71 1.22 -1.66 7.78
C ARG A 71 1.25 -3.02 7.10
N GLY A 72 1.47 -4.07 7.87
CA GLY A 72 1.44 -5.44 7.36
C GLY A 72 0.10 -5.81 6.75
N GLU A 73 -0.99 -5.43 7.38
CA GLU A 73 -2.35 -5.66 6.87
C GLU A 73 -2.57 -4.96 5.52
N THR A 74 -2.16 -3.70 5.42
CA THR A 74 -2.27 -2.93 4.18
C THR A 74 -1.45 -3.55 3.06
N LEU A 75 -0.21 -3.93 3.33
CA LEU A 75 0.66 -4.59 2.36
C LEU A 75 0.08 -5.94 1.91
N LYS A 76 -0.50 -6.71 2.84
CA LYS A 76 -1.18 -7.96 2.50
C LYS A 76 -2.31 -7.73 1.50
N ASN A 77 -3.14 -6.72 1.73
CA ASN A 77 -4.25 -6.40 0.84
C ASN A 77 -3.75 -5.98 -0.54
N MET A 78 -2.66 -5.22 -0.60
CA MET A 78 -2.04 -4.85 -1.87
C MET A 78 -1.53 -6.09 -2.63
N ALA A 79 -0.91 -7.02 -1.91
CA ALA A 79 -0.44 -8.28 -2.51
C ALA A 79 -1.59 -9.08 -3.11
N ILE A 80 -2.73 -9.10 -2.44
CA ILE A 80 -3.94 -9.76 -2.95
C ILE A 80 -4.38 -9.14 -4.28
N ILE A 81 -4.35 -7.81 -4.37
CA ILE A 81 -4.69 -7.11 -5.60
C ILE A 81 -3.72 -7.49 -6.73
N TYR A 82 -2.42 -7.48 -6.45
CA TYR A 82 -1.42 -7.86 -7.47
C TYR A 82 -1.64 -9.29 -7.95
N MET A 83 -1.95 -10.21 -7.05
CA MET A 83 -2.24 -11.61 -7.42
C MET A 83 -3.48 -11.69 -8.30
N SER A 84 -4.52 -10.94 -7.97
CA SER A 84 -5.76 -10.89 -8.77
C SER A 84 -5.53 -10.34 -10.17
N ASN A 85 -4.53 -9.46 -10.33
CA ASN A 85 -4.16 -8.90 -11.63
C ASN A 85 -3.16 -9.77 -12.40
N GLY A 86 -2.76 -10.92 -11.86
CA GLY A 86 -1.78 -11.79 -12.49
C GLY A 86 -0.33 -11.35 -12.32
N GLU A 87 -0.07 -10.37 -11.45
CA GLU A 87 1.27 -9.88 -11.14
C GLU A 87 1.86 -10.69 -9.98
N GLU A 88 2.15 -11.97 -10.26
CA GLU A 88 2.55 -12.94 -9.24
C GLU A 88 3.84 -12.55 -8.52
N ASP A 89 4.89 -12.18 -9.26
CA ASP A 89 6.16 -11.80 -8.65
C ASP A 89 6.02 -10.60 -7.73
N ARG A 90 5.25 -9.62 -8.17
CA ARG A 90 4.99 -8.41 -7.39
C ARG A 90 4.17 -8.73 -6.14
N SER A 91 3.22 -9.64 -6.26
CA SER A 91 2.42 -10.11 -5.14
C SER A 91 3.31 -10.76 -4.08
N ILE A 92 4.19 -11.69 -4.50
CA ILE A 92 5.10 -12.39 -3.58
C ILE A 92 6.02 -11.39 -2.88
N GLU A 93 6.61 -10.47 -3.61
CA GLU A 93 7.47 -9.44 -3.04
C GLU A 93 6.73 -8.60 -1.99
N THR A 94 5.49 -8.22 -2.29
CA THR A 94 4.67 -7.42 -1.38
C THR A 94 4.26 -8.22 -0.14
N TYR A 95 3.93 -9.50 -0.28
CA TYR A 95 3.69 -10.38 0.87
C TYR A 95 4.93 -10.50 1.76
N GLN A 96 6.11 -10.59 1.17
CA GLN A 96 7.35 -10.64 1.95
C GLN A 96 7.51 -9.37 2.78
N LYS A 97 7.23 -8.21 2.20
CA LYS A 97 7.23 -6.94 2.94
C LYS A 97 6.20 -6.94 4.06
N ALA A 98 5.02 -7.48 3.81
CA ALA A 98 3.98 -7.59 4.82
C ALA A 98 4.45 -8.45 6.00
N LEU A 99 5.13 -9.55 5.73
CA LEU A 99 5.68 -10.44 6.76
C LEU A 99 6.84 -9.80 7.52
N GLU A 100 7.64 -8.96 6.87
CA GLU A 100 8.69 -8.19 7.55
C GLU A 100 8.09 -7.22 8.57
N GLU A 101 6.98 -6.58 8.21
CA GLU A 101 6.28 -5.67 9.12
C GLU A 101 5.56 -6.43 10.23
N ASN A 102 4.87 -7.52 9.90
CA ASN A 102 4.15 -8.36 10.88
C ASN A 102 4.35 -9.84 10.57
N PRO A 103 5.35 -10.51 11.20
CA PRO A 103 5.64 -11.92 10.93
C PRO A 103 4.52 -12.88 11.33
N LYS A 104 3.53 -12.43 12.10
CA LYS A 104 2.47 -13.27 12.64
C LYS A 104 1.15 -13.19 11.86
N GLN A 105 1.20 -12.89 10.56
CA GLN A 105 0.00 -12.83 9.72
C GLN A 105 -0.31 -14.21 9.12
N PRO A 106 -1.23 -15.00 9.72
CA PRO A 106 -1.49 -16.36 9.23
C PRO A 106 -2.07 -16.37 7.81
N SER A 107 -2.94 -15.41 7.49
CA SER A 107 -3.55 -15.33 6.16
C SER A 107 -2.53 -15.03 5.08
N CYS A 108 -1.55 -14.21 5.38
CA CYS A 108 -0.47 -13.87 4.46
C CYS A 108 0.41 -15.11 4.20
N LEU A 109 0.80 -15.81 5.26
CA LEU A 109 1.57 -17.04 5.16
C LEU A 109 0.84 -18.11 4.36
N LYS A 110 -0.46 -18.25 4.58
CA LYS A 110 -1.29 -19.22 3.86
C LYS A 110 -1.31 -18.91 2.36
N ASN A 111 -1.49 -17.67 1.98
CA ASN A 111 -1.56 -17.27 0.59
C ASN A 111 -0.23 -17.46 -0.12
N ILE A 112 0.88 -17.11 0.52
CA ILE A 112 2.21 -17.37 -0.01
C ILE A 112 2.49 -18.86 -0.11
N GLY A 113 2.11 -19.62 0.92
CA GLY A 113 2.27 -21.07 0.95
C GLY A 113 1.57 -21.76 -0.22
N LEU A 114 0.35 -21.31 -0.56
CA LEU A 114 -0.38 -21.85 -1.69
C LEU A 114 0.34 -21.54 -3.01
N SER A 115 0.87 -20.35 -3.18
CA SER A 115 1.64 -19.98 -4.37
C SER A 115 2.93 -20.79 -4.48
N LEU A 116 3.62 -21.03 -3.38
CA LEU A 116 4.89 -21.77 -3.35
C LEU A 116 4.69 -23.26 -3.59
N ILE A 117 3.57 -23.82 -3.14
CA ILE A 117 3.27 -25.26 -3.32
C ILE A 117 3.09 -25.59 -4.81
N HIS A 118 2.66 -24.67 -5.60
CA HIS A 118 2.44 -24.87 -7.04
C HIS A 118 3.67 -24.60 -7.89
N ILE A 119 4.75 -24.21 -7.29
CA ILE A 119 6.03 -24.05 -7.95
C ILE A 119 6.77 -25.38 -7.93
#